data_c4eafb3698a958a4115da3666cf66bbe
#
_entry.id   c4eafb3698a958a4115da3666cf66bbe
#
_cell.length_a   1.000
_cell.length_b   1.000
_cell.length_c   1.000
_cell.angle_alpha   90.00
_cell.angle_beta   90.00
_cell.angle_gamma   90.00
#
_symmetry.space_group_name_H-M   'P 1'
#
loop_
_entity.id
_entity.type
_entity.pdbx_description
1 polymer ?
#
loop_
_entity_poly.entity_id
_entity_poly.type
_entity_poly.pdbx_seq_one_letter_code
_entity_poly.pdbx_strand_id
1 'polypeptide(L)'
;MASSDCSTFAIVCDNPCGLEASQLEALGVSVIPGALSSDADQVGEFYRGIIESGAQKILSLHVYADFSDSLLTAKKACQNNLDISSSICLVDSGNMPTAMGIMLERLSVARKSGASFEAACAYAQELAEVVATMYIAMNKVVLHKSKDKRPRLSLRLRLERLHRRISNDMYLYRLVGGKCTEVARSSDFTDLAARISRLMSACFVKRGELKYVVISSGEKRIEKHLKKPLKTNEYDAECIAERLASPEFKKHLGEGAVGVACIPKALYQKAGVLMNDTVDILLLGAGGREHALLTKLQESPRAGKIYVAPGNGGMAAQAEIAPIDQNNPDEVVSFAKEKGINLVVIGPEAPLVVGVADAVRQAGIACFGPNQNAAQMEGSKAFAKGVMERANVPTAAWKSFTDQASCEAYVRHIGAPVVVKADGLAAGKGVIVATELEQALEGVRECFSGHFGDAGATVVVEEFLEGPECSLLALTDGTYVVPLATAQDHKRAYDDDKGPNTGGMGVYSPVPFVTNEELSQMIAIEQRVVDQLKKEGINYS
;
A
#
# COMPACT_ATOMS: atom_id res chain seq x y z
N MET A 1 9.82 -42.86 2.99
CA MET A 1 10.59 -41.75 3.55
C MET A 1 9.63 -40.60 3.70
N ALA A 2 9.25 -40.29 4.95
CA ALA A 2 8.30 -39.24 5.26
C ALA A 2 8.92 -37.88 4.87
N SER A 3 8.18 -37.09 4.07
CA SER A 3 8.52 -35.70 3.80
C SER A 3 8.56 -34.96 5.14
N SER A 4 9.70 -34.40 5.50
CA SER A 4 9.84 -33.48 6.61
C SER A 4 8.88 -32.32 6.38
N ASP A 5 7.79 -32.31 7.14
CA ASP A 5 6.79 -31.24 7.14
C ASP A 5 7.47 -29.98 7.71
N CYS A 6 7.86 -29.08 6.83
CA CYS A 6 8.67 -27.90 7.16
C CYS A 6 7.80 -26.72 7.63
N SER A 7 6.59 -26.97 8.17
CA SER A 7 5.71 -25.93 8.70
C SER A 7 6.03 -25.66 10.16
N THR A 8 6.84 -24.63 10.42
CA THR A 8 7.29 -24.23 11.76
C THR A 8 6.21 -23.56 12.63
N PHE A 9 5.00 -23.35 12.11
CA PHE A 9 3.95 -22.66 12.86
C PHE A 9 2.58 -23.34 12.77
N ALA A 10 1.77 -23.20 13.82
CA ALA A 10 0.39 -23.63 13.88
C ALA A 10 -0.56 -22.49 13.49
N ILE A 11 -1.72 -22.81 12.89
CA ILE A 11 -2.82 -21.90 12.67
C ILE A 11 -3.91 -22.21 13.68
N VAL A 12 -4.36 -21.19 14.42
CA VAL A 12 -5.40 -21.28 15.44
C VAL A 12 -6.53 -20.31 15.09
N CYS A 13 -7.75 -20.64 15.45
CA CYS A 13 -8.88 -19.72 15.41
C CYS A 13 -9.79 -19.89 16.63
N ASP A 14 -10.56 -18.85 16.93
CA ASP A 14 -11.51 -18.83 18.07
C ASP A 14 -12.90 -19.33 17.72
N ASN A 15 -13.14 -19.65 16.45
CA ASN A 15 -14.45 -20.10 15.94
C ASN A 15 -14.27 -21.00 14.72
N PRO A 16 -15.04 -22.09 14.58
CA PRO A 16 -14.97 -23.00 13.45
C PRO A 16 -15.37 -22.36 12.11
N CYS A 17 -15.89 -21.12 12.11
CA CYS A 17 -16.12 -20.31 10.90
C CYS A 17 -17.07 -20.93 9.86
N GLY A 18 -17.99 -21.79 10.31
CA GLY A 18 -18.89 -22.54 9.43
C GLY A 18 -18.19 -23.66 8.65
N LEU A 19 -17.00 -24.07 9.07
CA LEU A 19 -16.27 -25.21 8.59
C LEU A 19 -16.57 -26.44 9.46
N GLU A 20 -16.71 -27.60 8.85
CA GLU A 20 -16.86 -28.86 9.56
C GLU A 20 -15.54 -29.31 10.20
N ALA A 21 -15.60 -30.12 11.24
CA ALA A 21 -14.41 -30.61 11.95
C ALA A 21 -13.38 -31.28 10.99
N SER A 22 -13.86 -32.07 10.05
CA SER A 22 -13.03 -32.73 9.02
C SER A 22 -12.34 -31.71 8.09
N GLN A 23 -12.99 -30.59 7.79
CA GLN A 23 -12.40 -29.51 6.98
C GLN A 23 -11.31 -28.78 7.77
N LEU A 24 -11.55 -28.48 9.05
CA LEU A 24 -10.55 -27.84 9.93
C LEU A 24 -9.31 -28.74 10.10
N GLU A 25 -9.52 -30.05 10.28
CA GLU A 25 -8.43 -31.02 10.34
C GLU A 25 -7.65 -31.08 9.03
N ALA A 26 -8.33 -31.14 7.88
CA ALA A 26 -7.69 -31.12 6.56
C ALA A 26 -6.90 -29.82 6.30
N LEU A 27 -7.35 -28.70 6.87
CA LEU A 27 -6.63 -27.42 6.84
C LEU A 27 -5.49 -27.35 7.86
N GLY A 28 -5.45 -28.27 8.83
CA GLY A 28 -4.51 -28.25 9.95
C GLY A 28 -4.70 -27.01 10.84
N VAL A 29 -5.95 -26.65 11.12
CA VAL A 29 -6.34 -25.52 11.94
C VAL A 29 -6.86 -26.02 13.28
N SER A 30 -6.30 -25.50 14.38
CA SER A 30 -6.78 -25.76 15.74
C SER A 30 -7.80 -24.70 16.16
N VAL A 31 -8.87 -25.12 16.83
CA VAL A 31 -9.92 -24.21 17.31
C VAL A 31 -9.83 -24.07 18.81
N ILE A 32 -9.80 -22.83 19.32
CA ILE A 32 -9.93 -22.58 20.75
C ILE A 32 -11.31 -23.05 21.20
N PRO A 33 -11.42 -24.01 22.14
CA PRO A 33 -12.73 -24.49 22.61
C PRO A 33 -13.56 -23.34 23.17
N GLY A 34 -14.83 -23.24 22.80
CA GLY A 34 -15.70 -22.15 23.21
C GLY A 34 -15.84 -22.00 24.74
N ALA A 35 -15.71 -23.08 25.49
CA ALA A 35 -15.67 -23.07 26.96
C ALA A 35 -14.44 -22.34 27.52
N LEU A 36 -13.33 -22.33 26.79
CA LEU A 36 -12.06 -21.70 27.21
C LEU A 36 -11.94 -20.25 26.73
N SER A 37 -12.68 -19.86 25.68
CA SER A 37 -12.51 -18.59 24.97
C SER A 37 -12.74 -17.32 25.82
N SER A 38 -13.30 -17.43 27.01
CA SER A 38 -13.53 -16.34 27.95
C SER A 38 -12.53 -16.28 29.13
N ASP A 39 -11.63 -17.27 29.23
CA ASP A 39 -10.67 -17.41 30.32
C ASP A 39 -9.24 -17.28 29.76
N ALA A 40 -8.52 -16.23 30.15
CA ALA A 40 -7.20 -15.93 29.63
C ALA A 40 -6.14 -16.97 30.02
N ASP A 41 -6.23 -17.55 31.21
CA ASP A 41 -5.26 -18.54 31.67
C ASP A 41 -5.44 -19.87 30.92
N GLN A 42 -6.68 -20.29 30.71
CA GLN A 42 -6.99 -21.48 29.92
C GLN A 42 -6.61 -21.31 28.44
N VAL A 43 -6.80 -20.13 27.86
CA VAL A 43 -6.31 -19.83 26.49
C VAL A 43 -4.79 -19.87 26.44
N GLY A 44 -4.11 -19.39 27.49
CA GLY A 44 -2.65 -19.48 27.62
C GLY A 44 -2.15 -20.92 27.67
N GLU A 45 -2.80 -21.78 28.46
CA GLU A 45 -2.51 -23.22 28.50
C GLU A 45 -2.76 -23.91 27.16
N PHE A 46 -3.84 -23.55 26.45
CA PHE A 46 -4.12 -24.06 25.12
C PHE A 46 -3.01 -23.73 24.13
N TYR A 47 -2.51 -22.47 24.11
CA TYR A 47 -1.38 -22.09 23.25
C TYR A 47 -0.09 -22.82 23.64
N ARG A 48 0.18 -22.97 24.94
CA ARG A 48 1.34 -23.72 25.42
C ARG A 48 1.29 -25.18 24.98
N GLY A 49 0.14 -25.85 25.07
CA GLY A 49 -0.04 -27.21 24.59
C GLY A 49 0.24 -27.37 23.08
N ILE A 50 -0.07 -26.36 22.26
CA ILE A 50 0.25 -26.36 20.82
C ILE A 50 1.77 -26.26 20.61
N ILE A 51 2.46 -25.40 21.38
CA ILE A 51 3.92 -25.26 21.29
C ILE A 51 4.60 -26.55 21.76
N GLU A 52 4.16 -27.14 22.86
CA GLU A 52 4.67 -28.42 23.38
C GLU A 52 4.42 -29.59 22.41
N SER A 53 3.38 -29.52 21.58
CA SER A 53 3.13 -30.51 20.52
C SER A 53 4.05 -30.38 19.30
N GLY A 54 4.95 -29.39 19.29
CA GLY A 54 6.03 -29.24 18.29
C GLY A 54 5.92 -28.00 17.41
N ALA A 55 4.90 -27.16 17.54
CA ALA A 55 4.83 -25.90 16.82
C ALA A 55 5.80 -24.87 17.43
N GLN A 56 6.64 -24.23 16.62
CA GLN A 56 7.55 -23.20 17.10
C GLN A 56 6.86 -21.85 17.31
N LYS A 57 5.82 -21.57 16.51
CA LYS A 57 5.07 -20.31 16.49
C LYS A 57 3.58 -20.57 16.26
N ILE A 58 2.73 -19.61 16.61
CA ILE A 58 1.26 -19.69 16.47
C ILE A 58 0.75 -18.44 15.76
N LEU A 59 0.03 -18.60 14.63
CA LEU A 59 -0.79 -17.57 14.04
C LEU A 59 -2.23 -17.80 14.51
N SER A 60 -2.76 -16.91 15.33
CA SER A 60 -4.12 -17.02 15.89
C SER A 60 -5.04 -15.96 15.29
N LEU A 61 -6.05 -16.40 14.53
CA LEU A 61 -7.03 -15.58 13.86
C LEU A 61 -8.32 -15.51 14.67
N HIS A 62 -8.78 -14.31 14.97
CA HIS A 62 -9.94 -14.05 15.81
C HIS A 62 -11.08 -13.37 15.07
N VAL A 63 -12.31 -13.66 15.47
CA VAL A 63 -13.51 -12.94 15.04
C VAL A 63 -13.35 -11.45 15.39
N TYR A 64 -13.93 -10.60 14.54
CA TYR A 64 -13.88 -9.16 14.70
C TYR A 64 -14.16 -8.72 16.16
N ALA A 65 -13.29 -7.92 16.72
CA ALA A 65 -13.26 -7.57 18.14
C ALA A 65 -14.54 -6.85 18.65
N ASP A 66 -15.30 -6.19 17.76
CA ASP A 66 -16.58 -5.59 18.15
C ASP A 66 -17.74 -6.61 18.25
N PHE A 67 -17.54 -7.86 17.83
CA PHE A 67 -18.51 -8.96 17.95
C PHE A 67 -18.14 -9.98 19.01
N SER A 68 -16.86 -10.08 19.38
CA SER A 68 -16.35 -11.09 20.32
C SER A 68 -15.23 -10.53 21.19
N ASP A 69 -15.22 -10.89 22.46
CA ASP A 69 -14.13 -10.57 23.37
C ASP A 69 -12.93 -11.55 23.27
N SER A 70 -12.98 -12.54 22.38
CA SER A 70 -11.97 -13.61 22.27
C SER A 70 -10.57 -13.08 21.99
N LEU A 71 -10.43 -12.07 21.11
CA LEU A 71 -9.14 -11.42 20.85
C LEU A 71 -8.60 -10.71 22.10
N LEU A 72 -9.47 -10.06 22.88
CA LEU A 72 -9.07 -9.41 24.13
C LEU A 72 -8.58 -10.44 25.15
N THR A 73 -9.28 -11.58 25.24
CA THR A 73 -8.89 -12.70 26.10
C THR A 73 -7.55 -13.28 25.66
N ALA A 74 -7.34 -13.49 24.35
CA ALA A 74 -6.07 -13.97 23.82
C ALA A 74 -4.91 -12.98 24.08
N LYS A 75 -5.14 -11.67 23.96
CA LYS A 75 -4.15 -10.64 24.32
C LYS A 75 -3.76 -10.71 25.79
N LYS A 76 -4.74 -10.89 26.69
CA LYS A 76 -4.47 -11.09 28.13
C LYS A 76 -3.71 -12.38 28.38
N ALA A 77 -4.06 -13.48 27.70
CA ALA A 77 -3.33 -14.74 27.77
C ALA A 77 -1.84 -14.57 27.42
N CYS A 78 -1.54 -13.85 26.35
CA CYS A 78 -0.15 -13.53 25.97
C CYS A 78 0.54 -12.63 27.00
N GLN A 79 -0.16 -11.68 27.61
CA GLN A 79 0.39 -10.83 28.66
C GLN A 79 0.72 -11.61 29.95
N ASN A 80 -0.11 -12.61 30.30
CA ASN A 80 0.09 -13.46 31.46
C ASN A 80 1.18 -14.52 31.25
N ASN A 81 1.51 -14.85 29.98
CA ASN A 81 2.45 -15.91 29.61
C ASN A 81 3.56 -15.35 28.69
N LEU A 82 4.48 -14.57 29.28
CA LEU A 82 5.56 -13.88 28.57
C LEU A 82 6.55 -14.83 27.89
N ASP A 83 6.69 -16.04 28.39
CA ASP A 83 7.53 -17.11 27.86
C ASP A 83 7.13 -17.54 26.43
N ILE A 84 5.84 -17.51 26.10
CA ILE A 84 5.31 -17.90 24.79
C ILE A 84 4.82 -16.71 23.96
N SER A 85 4.71 -15.52 24.55
CA SER A 85 4.12 -14.33 23.92
C SER A 85 4.81 -13.94 22.60
N SER A 86 6.13 -14.03 22.55
CA SER A 86 6.93 -13.70 21.33
C SER A 86 6.73 -14.69 20.18
N SER A 87 6.16 -15.86 20.46
CA SER A 87 5.89 -16.91 19.47
C SER A 87 4.46 -16.85 18.91
N ILE A 88 3.64 -15.90 19.36
CA ILE A 88 2.21 -15.82 19.00
C ILE A 88 1.90 -14.53 18.25
N CYS A 89 1.37 -14.67 17.03
CA CYS A 89 0.81 -13.57 16.25
C CYS A 89 -0.72 -13.60 16.37
N LEU A 90 -1.29 -12.57 16.98
CA LEU A 90 -2.74 -12.41 17.11
C LEU A 90 -3.27 -11.49 16.01
N VAL A 91 -4.23 -11.96 15.23
CA VAL A 91 -4.84 -11.22 14.12
C VAL A 91 -6.34 -11.06 14.36
N ASP A 92 -6.82 -9.81 14.39
CA ASP A 92 -8.25 -9.52 14.26
C ASP A 92 -8.65 -9.71 12.80
N SER A 93 -9.55 -10.63 12.52
CA SER A 93 -10.01 -10.85 11.14
C SER A 93 -10.74 -9.63 10.56
N GLY A 94 -11.16 -8.69 11.40
CA GLY A 94 -12.04 -7.60 10.98
C GLY A 94 -13.35 -8.08 10.37
N ASN A 95 -13.72 -9.37 10.56
CA ASN A 95 -14.80 -10.03 9.86
C ASN A 95 -15.65 -10.96 10.75
N MET A 96 -16.78 -11.37 10.20
CA MET A 96 -17.68 -12.38 10.79
C MET A 96 -17.11 -13.79 10.60
N PRO A 97 -17.52 -14.77 11.44
CA PRO A 97 -16.97 -16.13 11.41
C PRO A 97 -16.92 -16.77 10.03
N THR A 98 -17.99 -16.69 9.25
CA THR A 98 -18.06 -17.36 7.94
C THR A 98 -17.06 -16.77 6.92
N ALA A 99 -16.76 -15.46 6.99
CA ALA A 99 -15.74 -14.85 6.15
C ALA A 99 -14.32 -15.25 6.58
N MET A 100 -14.10 -15.46 7.87
CA MET A 100 -12.84 -16.00 8.38
C MET A 100 -12.50 -17.35 7.77
N GLY A 101 -13.50 -18.17 7.42
CA GLY A 101 -13.28 -19.45 6.76
C GLY A 101 -12.49 -19.32 5.45
N ILE A 102 -12.71 -18.26 4.65
CA ILE A 102 -11.88 -17.98 3.46
C ILE A 102 -10.44 -17.68 3.89
N MET A 103 -10.27 -16.89 4.95
CA MET A 103 -8.95 -16.52 5.44
C MET A 103 -8.19 -17.75 5.93
N LEU A 104 -8.82 -18.63 6.72
CA LEU A 104 -8.22 -19.88 7.21
C LEU A 104 -7.81 -20.81 6.08
N GLU A 105 -8.64 -20.97 5.05
CA GLU A 105 -8.30 -21.74 3.86
C GLU A 105 -7.07 -21.18 3.15
N ARG A 106 -6.99 -19.86 2.99
CA ARG A 106 -5.86 -19.21 2.33
C ARG A 106 -4.58 -19.30 3.16
N LEU A 107 -4.68 -19.12 4.47
CA LEU A 107 -3.54 -19.29 5.39
C LEU A 107 -3.03 -20.72 5.43
N SER A 108 -3.93 -21.70 5.39
CA SER A 108 -3.56 -23.13 5.28
C SER A 108 -2.83 -23.42 3.96
N VAL A 109 -3.32 -22.87 2.83
CA VAL A 109 -2.64 -22.98 1.53
C VAL A 109 -1.26 -22.32 1.61
N ALA A 110 -1.15 -21.12 2.14
CA ALA A 110 0.13 -20.42 2.30
C ALA A 110 1.14 -21.25 3.10
N ARG A 111 0.72 -21.80 4.25
CA ARG A 111 1.55 -22.69 5.07
C ARG A 111 1.99 -23.94 4.32
N LYS A 112 1.07 -24.62 3.63
CA LYS A 112 1.37 -25.81 2.82
C LYS A 112 2.28 -25.51 1.63
N SER A 113 2.27 -24.28 1.13
CA SER A 113 3.16 -23.80 0.08
C SER A 113 4.53 -23.34 0.59
N GLY A 114 4.81 -23.49 1.90
CA GLY A 114 6.11 -23.17 2.49
C GLY A 114 6.29 -21.71 2.93
N ALA A 115 5.20 -20.95 3.10
CA ALA A 115 5.29 -19.60 3.61
C ALA A 115 5.94 -19.55 5.01
N SER A 116 6.79 -18.55 5.26
CA SER A 116 7.29 -18.27 6.61
C SER A 116 6.17 -17.82 7.53
N PHE A 117 6.41 -17.89 8.83
CA PHE A 117 5.49 -17.38 9.83
C PHE A 117 5.20 -15.89 9.64
N GLU A 118 6.25 -15.10 9.40
CA GLU A 118 6.17 -13.66 9.19
C GLU A 118 5.37 -13.33 7.93
N ALA A 119 5.62 -14.04 6.82
CA ALA A 119 4.85 -13.89 5.59
C ALA A 119 3.37 -14.28 5.77
N ALA A 120 3.10 -15.33 6.52
CA ALA A 120 1.75 -15.76 6.83
C ALA A 120 1.01 -14.76 7.74
N CYS A 121 1.70 -14.16 8.72
CA CYS A 121 1.14 -13.10 9.58
C CYS A 121 0.81 -11.83 8.78
N ALA A 122 1.72 -11.39 7.91
CA ALA A 122 1.50 -10.24 7.03
C ALA A 122 0.33 -10.50 6.07
N TYR A 123 0.26 -11.69 5.50
CA TYR A 123 -0.86 -12.08 4.63
C TYR A 123 -2.19 -12.15 5.39
N ALA A 124 -2.20 -12.64 6.64
CA ALA A 124 -3.39 -12.64 7.47
C ALA A 124 -3.92 -11.22 7.74
N GLN A 125 -3.03 -10.26 7.97
CA GLN A 125 -3.37 -8.83 8.13
C GLN A 125 -3.92 -8.25 6.84
N GLU A 126 -3.29 -8.50 5.70
CA GLU A 126 -3.78 -8.07 4.38
C GLU A 126 -5.17 -8.65 4.06
N LEU A 127 -5.39 -9.93 4.36
CA LEU A 127 -6.71 -10.55 4.25
C LEU A 127 -7.75 -9.86 5.13
N ALA A 128 -7.40 -9.51 6.38
CA ALA A 128 -8.29 -8.83 7.31
C ALA A 128 -8.72 -7.44 6.80
N GLU A 129 -7.83 -6.72 6.13
CA GLU A 129 -8.12 -5.40 5.57
C GLU A 129 -8.94 -5.45 4.28
N VAL A 130 -8.80 -6.53 3.51
CA VAL A 130 -9.30 -6.60 2.13
C VAL A 130 -10.56 -7.43 1.99
N VAL A 131 -10.69 -8.54 2.71
CA VAL A 131 -11.89 -9.40 2.67
C VAL A 131 -13.09 -8.58 3.12
N ALA A 132 -14.10 -8.50 2.25
CA ALA A 132 -15.31 -7.74 2.51
C ALA A 132 -16.50 -8.68 2.68
N THR A 133 -17.26 -8.47 3.75
CA THR A 133 -18.52 -9.19 3.98
C THR A 133 -19.69 -8.23 3.85
N MET A 134 -20.70 -8.62 3.12
CA MET A 134 -21.99 -7.95 3.00
C MET A 134 -23.07 -8.91 3.49
N TYR A 135 -23.87 -8.51 4.45
CA TYR A 135 -24.90 -9.38 5.00
C TYR A 135 -26.20 -8.66 5.27
N ILE A 136 -27.29 -9.37 5.07
CA ILE A 136 -28.65 -8.95 5.40
C ILE A 136 -28.99 -9.54 6.75
N ALA A 137 -29.16 -8.65 7.73
CA ALA A 137 -29.51 -9.02 9.10
C ALA A 137 -31.02 -8.81 9.31
N MET A 138 -31.64 -9.74 10.01
CA MET A 138 -33.05 -9.66 10.42
C MET A 138 -33.23 -8.73 11.63
N ASN A 139 -32.14 -8.47 12.36
CA ASN A 139 -32.12 -7.59 13.53
C ASN A 139 -31.09 -6.49 13.34
N LYS A 140 -31.30 -5.35 14.01
CA LYS A 140 -30.28 -4.30 14.06
C LYS A 140 -29.07 -4.78 14.85
N VAL A 141 -27.89 -4.72 14.25
CA VAL A 141 -26.63 -5.13 14.88
C VAL A 141 -26.23 -4.14 15.97
N VAL A 142 -25.88 -4.65 17.15
CA VAL A 142 -25.37 -3.87 18.28
C VAL A 142 -23.91 -4.25 18.49
N LEU A 143 -23.00 -3.32 18.24
CA LEU A 143 -21.57 -3.49 18.46
C LEU A 143 -21.21 -3.31 19.94
N HIS A 144 -20.22 -4.04 20.45
CA HIS A 144 -19.81 -4.01 21.85
C HIS A 144 -19.39 -2.63 22.36
N LYS A 145 -18.74 -1.81 21.52
CA LYS A 145 -18.32 -0.43 21.87
C LYS A 145 -19.48 0.52 22.24
N SER A 146 -20.73 0.15 21.99
CA SER A 146 -21.90 0.98 22.32
C SER A 146 -22.43 0.74 23.75
N LYS A 147 -21.80 -0.15 24.56
CA LYS A 147 -22.30 -0.51 25.89
C LYS A 147 -22.02 0.54 26.98
N ASP A 148 -21.08 1.46 26.76
CA ASP A 148 -20.63 2.41 27.82
C ASP A 148 -21.50 3.63 28.09
N LYS A 149 -22.59 3.82 27.36
CA LYS A 149 -23.59 4.85 27.67
C LYS A 149 -25.00 4.30 27.48
N ARG A 150 -25.64 3.85 28.57
CA ARG A 150 -27.08 3.69 28.57
C ARG A 150 -27.72 5.09 28.46
N PRO A 151 -28.19 5.53 27.26
CA PRO A 151 -28.89 6.78 27.17
C PRO A 151 -30.23 6.62 27.90
N ARG A 152 -30.56 7.57 28.78
CA ARG A 152 -31.93 7.70 29.28
C ARG A 152 -32.83 7.74 28.04
N LEU A 153 -33.71 6.73 27.91
CA LEU A 153 -34.59 6.55 26.76
C LEU A 153 -35.45 7.79 26.57
N SER A 154 -35.10 8.62 25.59
CA SER A 154 -35.98 9.71 25.14
C SER A 154 -37.26 9.13 24.52
N LEU A 155 -38.36 9.88 24.56
CA LEU A 155 -39.66 9.52 23.93
C LEU A 155 -39.46 9.07 22.47
N ARG A 156 -38.51 9.68 21.76
CA ARG A 156 -38.12 9.37 20.37
C ARG A 156 -37.59 7.95 20.22
N LEU A 157 -36.74 7.48 21.13
CA LEU A 157 -36.22 6.12 21.16
C LEU A 157 -37.30 5.08 21.52
N ARG A 158 -38.33 5.47 22.31
CA ARG A 158 -39.46 4.58 22.60
C ARG A 158 -40.38 4.46 21.37
N LEU A 159 -40.64 5.53 20.64
CA LEU A 159 -41.41 5.53 19.38
C LEU A 159 -40.66 4.76 18.28
N GLU A 160 -39.36 4.93 18.16
CA GLU A 160 -38.53 4.14 17.25
C GLU A 160 -38.54 2.64 17.59
N ARG A 161 -38.56 2.27 18.90
CA ARG A 161 -38.74 0.86 19.31
C ARG A 161 -40.13 0.32 19.01
N LEU A 162 -41.17 1.12 19.12
CA LEU A 162 -42.52 0.71 18.75
C LEU A 162 -42.65 0.56 17.23
N HIS A 163 -42.13 1.49 16.46
CA HIS A 163 -42.08 1.41 15.00
C HIS A 163 -41.27 0.18 14.52
N ARG A 164 -40.17 -0.18 15.21
CA ARG A 164 -39.38 -1.40 14.95
C ARG A 164 -40.12 -2.70 15.19
N ARG A 165 -41.17 -2.73 16.07
CA ARG A 165 -41.99 -3.92 16.29
C ARG A 165 -43.07 -4.12 15.21
N ILE A 166 -43.34 -3.08 14.40
CA ILE A 166 -44.38 -3.08 13.37
C ILE A 166 -43.78 -3.18 11.95
N SER A 167 -42.51 -2.74 11.75
CA SER A 167 -41.82 -2.86 10.48
C SER A 167 -41.00 -4.13 10.44
N ASN A 168 -41.23 -4.99 9.45
CA ASN A 168 -40.41 -6.17 9.12
C ASN A 168 -39.09 -5.75 8.43
N ASP A 169 -38.46 -4.66 8.89
CA ASP A 169 -37.27 -4.13 8.23
C ASP A 169 -36.05 -5.01 8.49
N MET A 170 -35.37 -5.34 7.42
CA MET A 170 -34.06 -5.98 7.38
C MET A 170 -32.98 -4.93 7.15
N TYR A 171 -31.76 -5.23 7.55
CA TYR A 171 -30.63 -4.31 7.50
C TYR A 171 -29.51 -4.89 6.67
N LEU A 172 -29.02 -4.13 5.70
CA LEU A 172 -27.81 -4.48 4.96
C LEU A 172 -26.60 -3.83 5.61
N TYR A 173 -25.64 -4.64 6.02
CA TYR A 173 -24.36 -4.21 6.55
C TYR A 173 -23.23 -4.57 5.60
N ARG A 174 -22.20 -3.75 5.59
CA ARG A 174 -20.91 -4.04 4.98
C ARG A 174 -19.84 -4.00 6.06
N LEU A 175 -19.01 -5.04 6.07
CA LEU A 175 -17.89 -5.20 6.98
C LEU A 175 -16.61 -5.38 6.16
N VAL A 176 -15.63 -4.51 6.35
CA VAL A 176 -14.33 -4.55 5.68
C VAL A 176 -13.31 -3.77 6.50
N GLY A 177 -12.09 -4.33 6.67
CA GLY A 177 -11.04 -3.69 7.43
C GLY A 177 -11.46 -3.35 8.88
N GLY A 178 -12.20 -4.22 9.55
CA GLY A 178 -12.70 -3.98 10.89
C GLY A 178 -13.71 -2.82 11.00
N LYS A 179 -14.35 -2.40 9.91
CA LYS A 179 -15.35 -1.34 9.91
C LYS A 179 -16.70 -1.89 9.47
N CYS A 180 -17.64 -1.98 10.42
CA CYS A 180 -19.02 -2.36 10.18
C CYS A 180 -19.86 -1.12 9.88
N THR A 181 -20.52 -1.08 8.71
CA THR A 181 -21.32 0.06 8.26
C THR A 181 -22.71 -0.42 7.84
N GLU A 182 -23.78 0.19 8.37
CA GLU A 182 -25.13 0.03 7.87
C GLU A 182 -25.24 0.77 6.52
N VAL A 183 -25.50 0.01 5.46
CA VAL A 183 -25.55 0.52 4.07
C VAL A 183 -26.97 0.85 3.65
N ALA A 184 -27.92 0.02 4.07
CA ALA A 184 -29.34 0.17 3.69
C ALA A 184 -30.25 -0.51 4.70
N ARG A 185 -31.52 -0.12 4.64
CA ARG A 185 -32.63 -0.73 5.38
C ARG A 185 -33.83 -0.86 4.44
N SER A 186 -34.48 -2.01 4.43
CA SER A 186 -35.66 -2.28 3.61
C SER A 186 -36.46 -3.44 4.17
N SER A 187 -37.77 -3.43 3.96
CA SER A 187 -38.65 -4.59 4.17
C SER A 187 -38.66 -5.53 2.97
N ASP A 188 -38.08 -5.10 1.83
CA ASP A 188 -37.91 -5.92 0.63
C ASP A 188 -36.52 -6.56 0.58
N PHE A 189 -36.50 -7.88 0.75
CA PHE A 189 -35.27 -8.67 0.66
C PHE A 189 -34.60 -8.57 -0.72
N THR A 190 -35.40 -8.48 -1.79
CA THR A 190 -34.88 -8.43 -3.16
C THR A 190 -34.11 -7.13 -3.42
N ASP A 191 -34.60 -6.01 -2.88
CA ASP A 191 -33.86 -4.73 -2.94
C ASP A 191 -32.49 -4.84 -2.24
N LEU A 192 -32.46 -5.40 -1.03
CA LEU A 192 -31.22 -5.57 -0.29
C LEU A 192 -30.23 -6.55 -0.99
N ALA A 193 -30.74 -7.63 -1.58
CA ALA A 193 -29.92 -8.57 -2.35
C ALA A 193 -29.33 -7.91 -3.62
N ALA A 194 -30.10 -7.08 -4.33
CA ALA A 194 -29.60 -6.31 -5.46
C ALA A 194 -28.53 -5.29 -5.05
N ARG A 195 -28.63 -4.70 -3.84
CA ARG A 195 -27.60 -3.80 -3.31
C ARG A 195 -26.31 -4.53 -2.97
N ILE A 196 -26.36 -5.80 -2.51
CA ILE A 196 -25.15 -6.63 -2.35
C ILE A 196 -24.43 -6.76 -3.69
N SER A 197 -25.14 -7.08 -4.78
CA SER A 197 -24.51 -7.18 -6.11
C SER A 197 -23.83 -5.86 -6.53
N ARG A 198 -24.46 -4.71 -6.28
CA ARG A 198 -23.85 -3.39 -6.57
C ARG A 198 -22.61 -3.11 -5.71
N LEU A 199 -22.60 -3.50 -4.44
CA LEU A 199 -21.43 -3.38 -3.58
C LEU A 199 -20.28 -4.27 -4.05
N MET A 200 -20.57 -5.47 -4.54
CA MET A 200 -19.58 -6.36 -5.15
C MET A 200 -19.03 -5.76 -6.47
N SER A 201 -19.90 -5.19 -7.31
CA SER A 201 -19.47 -4.45 -8.51
C SER A 201 -18.52 -3.31 -8.16
N ALA A 202 -18.79 -2.53 -7.12
CA ALA A 202 -17.88 -1.50 -6.64
C ALA A 202 -16.54 -2.07 -6.12
N CYS A 203 -16.55 -3.26 -5.51
CA CYS A 203 -15.32 -3.96 -5.13
C CYS A 203 -14.54 -4.42 -6.38
N PHE A 204 -15.24 -4.94 -7.40
CA PHE A 204 -14.64 -5.35 -8.66
C PHE A 204 -13.95 -4.16 -9.37
N VAL A 205 -14.65 -3.05 -9.53
CA VAL A 205 -14.08 -1.83 -10.15
C VAL A 205 -12.80 -1.38 -9.45
N LYS A 206 -12.78 -1.48 -8.11
CA LYS A 206 -11.62 -1.04 -7.31
C LYS A 206 -10.47 -2.05 -7.27
N ARG A 207 -10.75 -3.35 -7.38
CA ARG A 207 -9.81 -4.42 -7.01
C ARG A 207 -9.70 -5.56 -8.03
N GLY A 208 -10.38 -5.46 -9.17
CA GLY A 208 -10.40 -6.48 -10.22
C GLY A 208 -11.29 -7.69 -9.91
N GLU A 209 -11.06 -8.80 -10.60
CA GLU A 209 -11.82 -10.04 -10.48
C GLU A 209 -11.97 -10.53 -9.04
N LEU A 210 -13.15 -11.06 -8.70
CA LEU A 210 -13.48 -11.47 -7.34
C LEU A 210 -13.71 -12.97 -7.22
N LYS A 211 -13.35 -13.53 -6.08
CA LYS A 211 -13.86 -14.81 -5.57
C LYS A 211 -14.80 -14.52 -4.42
N TYR A 212 -15.89 -15.30 -4.28
CA TYR A 212 -16.82 -15.10 -3.17
C TYR A 212 -17.44 -16.38 -2.63
N VAL A 213 -17.86 -16.29 -1.38
CA VAL A 213 -18.61 -17.33 -0.68
C VAL A 213 -19.99 -16.81 -0.35
N VAL A 214 -21.02 -17.61 -0.60
CA VAL A 214 -22.40 -17.32 -0.17
C VAL A 214 -22.59 -17.83 1.26
N ILE A 215 -23.13 -16.99 2.12
CA ILE A 215 -23.51 -17.31 3.50
C ILE A 215 -25.02 -17.57 3.50
N SER A 216 -25.40 -18.80 3.74
CA SER A 216 -26.76 -19.32 3.63
C SER A 216 -27.44 -19.43 5.00
N SER A 217 -28.71 -19.07 5.08
CA SER A 217 -29.53 -19.36 6.27
C SER A 217 -30.01 -20.82 6.34
N GLY A 218 -29.92 -21.57 5.23
CA GLY A 218 -30.53 -22.88 5.04
C GLY A 218 -31.94 -22.82 4.42
N GLU A 219 -32.48 -21.59 4.20
CA GLU A 219 -33.81 -21.39 3.62
C GLU A 219 -33.72 -21.19 2.09
N LYS A 220 -34.09 -22.22 1.32
CA LYS A 220 -33.99 -22.23 -0.15
C LYS A 220 -34.61 -21.01 -0.85
N ARG A 221 -35.70 -20.48 -0.30
CA ARG A 221 -36.37 -19.28 -0.87
C ARG A 221 -35.50 -18.05 -0.75
N ILE A 222 -34.93 -17.79 0.41
CA ILE A 222 -34.05 -16.66 0.70
C ILE A 222 -32.79 -16.75 -0.16
N GLU A 223 -32.17 -17.95 -0.22
CA GLU A 223 -30.99 -18.20 -1.02
C GLU A 223 -31.20 -17.93 -2.51
N LYS A 224 -32.35 -18.36 -3.07
CA LYS A 224 -32.67 -18.10 -4.48
C LYS A 224 -32.71 -16.62 -4.79
N HIS A 225 -33.28 -15.79 -3.89
CA HIS A 225 -33.36 -14.35 -4.07
C HIS A 225 -31.99 -13.67 -3.92
N LEU A 226 -31.12 -14.16 -3.01
CA LEU A 226 -29.76 -13.66 -2.86
C LEU A 226 -28.91 -13.99 -4.09
N LYS A 227 -28.97 -15.24 -4.59
CA LYS A 227 -28.12 -15.72 -5.69
C LYS A 227 -28.50 -15.17 -7.05
N LYS A 228 -29.78 -14.82 -7.27
CA LYS A 228 -30.26 -14.33 -8.57
C LYS A 228 -29.48 -13.07 -9.05
N PRO A 229 -29.39 -11.98 -8.29
CA PRO A 229 -28.62 -10.79 -8.73
C PRO A 229 -27.12 -11.04 -8.81
N LEU A 230 -26.57 -12.04 -8.09
CA LEU A 230 -25.15 -12.40 -8.16
C LEU A 230 -24.81 -13.17 -9.46
N LYS A 231 -25.76 -13.91 -10.02
CA LYS A 231 -25.56 -14.67 -11.28
C LYS A 231 -25.79 -13.85 -12.54
N THR A 232 -26.51 -12.75 -12.45
CA THR A 232 -26.90 -11.88 -13.59
C THR A 232 -26.10 -10.57 -13.64
N ASN A 233 -24.96 -10.51 -12.95
CA ASN A 233 -24.10 -9.33 -12.90
C ASN A 233 -23.19 -9.24 -14.12
N GLU A 234 -22.70 -8.02 -14.39
CA GLU A 234 -21.81 -7.69 -15.49
C GLU A 234 -20.32 -7.66 -15.07
N TYR A 235 -20.01 -8.09 -13.85
CA TYR A 235 -18.64 -8.12 -13.33
C TYR A 235 -18.15 -9.56 -13.12
N ASP A 236 -16.86 -9.79 -13.29
CA ASP A 236 -16.25 -11.11 -13.15
C ASP A 236 -16.07 -11.47 -11.67
N ALA A 237 -16.92 -12.40 -11.19
CA ALA A 237 -16.89 -12.91 -9.83
C ALA A 237 -17.29 -14.40 -9.80
N GLU A 238 -16.43 -15.22 -9.21
CA GLU A 238 -16.61 -16.65 -9.10
C GLU A 238 -17.08 -17.04 -7.69
N CYS A 239 -18.20 -17.79 -7.62
CA CYS A 239 -18.65 -18.40 -6.37
C CYS A 239 -17.82 -19.65 -6.07
N ILE A 240 -17.01 -19.61 -5.02
CA ILE A 240 -16.10 -20.72 -4.66
C ILE A 240 -16.69 -21.67 -3.62
N ALA A 241 -17.67 -21.22 -2.83
CA ALA A 241 -18.35 -22.07 -1.85
C ALA A 241 -19.68 -21.47 -1.40
N GLU A 242 -20.53 -22.33 -0.86
CA GLU A 242 -21.72 -21.99 -0.08
C GLU A 242 -21.56 -22.56 1.32
N ARG A 243 -21.76 -21.75 2.34
CA ARG A 243 -21.60 -22.14 3.75
C ARG A 243 -22.84 -21.80 4.54
N LEU A 244 -23.21 -22.64 5.46
CA LEU A 244 -24.27 -22.33 6.41
C LEU A 244 -23.79 -21.24 7.39
N ALA A 245 -24.69 -20.34 7.71
CA ALA A 245 -24.47 -19.34 8.74
C ALA A 245 -24.21 -20.05 10.09
N SER A 246 -23.11 -19.70 10.76
CA SER A 246 -22.79 -20.27 12.08
C SER A 246 -23.82 -19.88 13.13
N PRO A 247 -23.94 -20.62 14.24
CA PRO A 247 -24.82 -20.26 15.34
C PRO A 247 -24.55 -18.83 15.89
N GLU A 248 -23.27 -18.43 15.98
CA GLU A 248 -22.89 -17.07 16.39
C GLU A 248 -23.34 -16.03 15.39
N PHE A 249 -23.22 -16.30 14.09
CA PHE A 249 -23.72 -15.43 13.03
C PHE A 249 -25.23 -15.19 13.18
N LYS A 250 -26.00 -16.28 13.34
CA LYS A 250 -27.45 -16.23 13.53
C LYS A 250 -27.85 -15.52 14.84
N LYS A 251 -27.12 -15.74 15.92
CA LYS A 251 -27.35 -15.09 17.21
C LYS A 251 -27.24 -13.56 17.12
N HIS A 252 -26.30 -13.05 16.34
CA HIS A 252 -26.10 -11.59 16.20
C HIS A 252 -27.01 -10.96 15.15
N LEU A 253 -27.35 -11.69 14.10
CA LEU A 253 -28.00 -11.14 12.91
C LEU A 253 -29.45 -11.60 12.71
N GLY A 254 -29.90 -12.65 13.42
CA GLY A 254 -31.18 -13.30 13.29
C GLY A 254 -31.14 -14.57 12.44
N GLU A 255 -32.07 -15.49 12.65
CA GLU A 255 -32.10 -16.85 12.06
C GLU A 255 -32.11 -16.83 10.52
N GLY A 256 -32.82 -15.89 9.89
CA GLY A 256 -32.88 -15.76 8.43
C GLY A 256 -31.74 -14.97 7.81
N ALA A 257 -30.70 -14.60 8.57
CA ALA A 257 -29.61 -13.80 8.07
C ALA A 257 -28.77 -14.53 7.00
N VAL A 258 -28.43 -13.81 5.96
CA VAL A 258 -27.64 -14.31 4.82
C VAL A 258 -26.62 -13.27 4.38
N GLY A 259 -25.65 -13.66 3.57
CA GLY A 259 -24.67 -12.72 3.08
C GLY A 259 -23.71 -13.25 2.02
N VAL A 260 -22.72 -12.46 1.72
CA VAL A 260 -21.64 -12.77 0.80
C VAL A 260 -20.34 -12.28 1.39
N ALA A 261 -19.32 -13.10 1.40
CA ALA A 261 -17.96 -12.70 1.68
C ALA A 261 -17.15 -12.74 0.38
N CYS A 262 -16.47 -11.66 0.00
CA CYS A 262 -15.68 -11.59 -1.23
C CYS A 262 -14.23 -11.19 -0.99
N ILE A 263 -13.37 -11.67 -1.87
CA ILE A 263 -11.93 -11.44 -1.88
C ILE A 263 -11.47 -11.22 -3.34
N PRO A 264 -10.56 -10.26 -3.61
CA PRO A 264 -9.93 -10.15 -4.92
C PRO A 264 -9.23 -11.45 -5.34
N LYS A 265 -9.39 -11.86 -6.60
CA LYS A 265 -8.78 -13.08 -7.15
C LYS A 265 -7.26 -13.08 -7.00
N ALA A 266 -6.62 -11.94 -7.24
CA ALA A 266 -5.17 -11.79 -7.07
C ALA A 266 -4.74 -12.12 -5.62
N LEU A 267 -5.43 -11.57 -4.61
CA LEU A 267 -5.14 -11.84 -3.20
C LEU A 267 -5.48 -13.29 -2.82
N TYR A 268 -6.53 -13.86 -3.38
CA TYR A 268 -6.89 -15.27 -3.19
C TYR A 268 -5.80 -16.22 -3.72
N GLN A 269 -5.23 -15.93 -4.88
CA GLN A 269 -4.17 -16.72 -5.52
C GLN A 269 -2.81 -16.54 -4.84
N LYS A 270 -2.57 -15.40 -4.22
CA LYS A 270 -1.32 -15.06 -3.51
C LYS A 270 -0.91 -16.13 -2.49
N ALA A 271 -1.87 -16.81 -1.85
CA ALA A 271 -1.60 -17.88 -0.88
C ALA A 271 -0.70 -19.00 -1.43
N GLY A 272 -0.83 -19.36 -2.69
CA GLY A 272 -0.06 -20.46 -3.32
C GLY A 272 1.37 -20.06 -3.73
N VAL A 273 1.71 -18.79 -3.67
CA VAL A 273 3.00 -18.23 -4.08
C VAL A 273 3.71 -17.46 -2.95
N LEU A 274 3.21 -17.55 -1.72
CA LEU A 274 3.86 -17.03 -0.53
C LEU A 274 5.01 -17.97 -0.16
N MET A 275 6.08 -17.90 -0.94
CA MET A 275 7.34 -18.59 -0.60
C MET A 275 8.10 -17.84 0.50
N ASN A 276 9.08 -18.54 1.10
CA ASN A 276 10.00 -18.02 2.13
C ASN A 276 10.99 -16.98 1.59
N ASP A 277 10.65 -16.21 0.58
CA ASP A 277 11.58 -15.28 -0.03
C ASP A 277 11.57 -13.96 0.75
N THR A 278 12.40 -13.92 1.79
CA THR A 278 12.94 -12.63 2.23
C THR A 278 13.70 -12.04 1.05
N VAL A 279 13.50 -10.76 0.82
CA VAL A 279 14.16 -10.00 -0.24
C VAL A 279 15.38 -9.32 0.36
N ASP A 280 16.57 -9.81 0.03
CA ASP A 280 17.81 -9.12 0.37
C ASP A 280 17.95 -7.89 -0.54
N ILE A 281 18.20 -6.74 0.07
CA ILE A 281 18.09 -5.43 -0.57
C ILE A 281 19.44 -4.73 -0.57
N LEU A 282 19.81 -4.12 -1.69
CA LEU A 282 20.87 -3.13 -1.77
C LEU A 282 20.24 -1.76 -2.03
N LEU A 283 20.34 -0.84 -1.06
CA LEU A 283 19.87 0.54 -1.18
C LEU A 283 21.05 1.44 -1.53
N LEU A 284 20.96 2.12 -2.69
CA LEU A 284 21.96 3.09 -3.12
C LEU A 284 21.54 4.50 -2.67
N GLY A 285 22.47 5.23 -2.08
CA GLY A 285 22.31 6.59 -1.61
C GLY A 285 22.81 6.82 -0.19
N ALA A 286 22.90 8.09 0.21
CA ALA A 286 23.46 8.52 1.50
C ALA A 286 22.67 9.66 2.18
N GLY A 287 21.62 10.17 1.53
CA GLY A 287 20.85 11.31 2.02
C GLY A 287 19.79 10.94 3.05
N GLY A 288 19.10 11.95 3.56
CA GLY A 288 17.94 11.76 4.46
C GLY A 288 16.80 11.01 3.80
N ARG A 289 16.61 11.19 2.50
CA ARG A 289 15.62 10.46 1.68
C ARG A 289 15.90 8.96 1.69
N GLU A 290 17.13 8.54 1.44
CA GLU A 290 17.52 7.14 1.46
C GLU A 290 17.49 6.56 2.88
N HIS A 291 17.81 7.34 3.90
CA HIS A 291 17.68 6.89 5.29
C HIS A 291 16.21 6.64 5.67
N ALA A 292 15.28 7.47 5.22
CA ALA A 292 13.85 7.26 5.41
C ALA A 292 13.36 6.00 4.65
N LEU A 293 13.86 5.78 3.42
CA LEU A 293 13.60 4.55 2.65
C LEU A 293 14.11 3.32 3.38
N LEU A 294 15.34 3.34 3.93
CA LEU A 294 15.90 2.25 4.74
C LEU A 294 14.98 1.90 5.90
N THR A 295 14.61 2.92 6.70
CA THR A 295 13.72 2.72 7.85
C THR A 295 12.40 2.09 7.43
N LYS A 296 11.83 2.53 6.31
CA LYS A 296 10.55 2.01 5.82
C LYS A 296 10.67 0.60 5.22
N LEU A 297 11.76 0.28 4.54
CA LEU A 297 12.02 -1.06 4.04
C LEU A 297 12.16 -2.07 5.19
N GLN A 298 12.82 -1.68 6.30
CA GLN A 298 12.97 -2.55 7.49
C GLN A 298 11.65 -2.90 8.18
N GLU A 299 10.61 -2.07 8.03
CA GLU A 299 9.27 -2.38 8.54
C GLU A 299 8.59 -3.51 7.74
N SER A 300 9.09 -3.84 6.56
CA SER A 300 8.50 -4.89 5.72
C SER A 300 8.84 -6.27 6.26
N PRO A 301 7.85 -7.14 6.50
CA PRO A 301 8.10 -8.53 6.91
C PRO A 301 8.81 -9.35 5.82
N ARG A 302 8.91 -8.82 4.60
CA ARG A 302 9.64 -9.43 3.49
C ARG A 302 11.08 -8.94 3.37
N ALA A 303 11.48 -7.91 4.12
CA ALA A 303 12.86 -7.45 4.08
C ALA A 303 13.76 -8.50 4.74
N GLY A 304 14.70 -9.01 3.98
CA GLY A 304 15.82 -9.80 4.44
C GLY A 304 16.95 -8.90 4.93
N LYS A 305 18.16 -9.23 4.53
CA LYS A 305 19.31 -8.40 4.81
C LYS A 305 19.30 -7.13 3.95
N ILE A 306 19.59 -5.99 4.56
CA ILE A 306 19.67 -4.71 3.84
C ILE A 306 21.11 -4.21 3.88
N TYR A 307 21.67 -3.94 2.70
CA TYR A 307 22.95 -3.26 2.50
C TYR A 307 22.71 -1.86 1.98
N VAL A 308 23.59 -0.93 2.28
CA VAL A 308 23.51 0.46 1.81
C VAL A 308 24.85 0.92 1.24
N ALA A 309 24.83 1.68 0.15
CA ALA A 309 26.03 2.25 -0.46
C ALA A 309 25.78 3.67 -1.00
N PRO A 310 26.60 4.64 -0.69
CA PRO A 310 27.67 4.62 0.32
C PRO A 310 27.12 4.67 1.75
N GLY A 311 25.80 5.02 1.93
CA GLY A 311 25.18 5.21 3.22
C GLY A 311 25.72 6.41 4.01
N ASN A 312 25.29 6.52 5.26
CA ASN A 312 25.75 7.55 6.21
C ASN A 312 25.83 6.97 7.62
N GLY A 313 26.33 7.74 8.58
CA GLY A 313 26.50 7.30 9.96
C GLY A 313 25.23 6.83 10.66
N GLY A 314 24.06 7.42 10.33
CA GLY A 314 22.76 6.99 10.84
C GLY A 314 22.32 5.64 10.24
N MET A 315 22.52 5.46 8.94
CA MET A 315 22.21 4.22 8.23
C MET A 315 23.14 3.06 8.67
N ALA A 316 24.41 3.34 8.98
CA ALA A 316 25.37 2.35 9.47
C ALA A 316 24.96 1.69 10.80
N ALA A 317 24.11 2.34 11.58
CA ALA A 317 23.54 1.77 12.80
C ALA A 317 22.37 0.80 12.52
N GLN A 318 21.82 0.81 11.32
CA GLN A 318 20.61 0.08 10.94
C GLN A 318 20.85 -0.97 9.85
N ALA A 319 21.86 -0.80 9.00
CA ALA A 319 22.16 -1.67 7.87
C ALA A 319 23.69 -1.83 7.67
N GLU A 320 24.09 -2.84 6.92
CA GLU A 320 25.50 -3.05 6.57
C GLU A 320 25.91 -2.11 5.42
N ILE A 321 27.01 -1.37 5.62
CA ILE A 321 27.56 -0.51 4.58
C ILE A 321 28.30 -1.36 3.55
N ALA A 322 27.91 -1.23 2.28
CA ALA A 322 28.59 -1.86 1.16
C ALA A 322 29.74 -0.95 0.66
N PRO A 323 30.99 -1.44 0.61
CA PRO A 323 32.14 -0.63 0.21
C PRO A 323 32.29 -0.57 -1.32
N ILE A 324 31.28 -0.03 -2.01
CA ILE A 324 31.22 0.08 -3.47
C ILE A 324 30.90 1.51 -3.90
N ASP A 325 31.33 1.89 -5.10
CA ASP A 325 30.86 3.12 -5.73
C ASP A 325 29.47 2.90 -6.34
N GLN A 326 28.47 3.60 -5.80
CA GLN A 326 27.08 3.56 -6.29
C GLN A 326 26.92 3.98 -7.75
N ASN A 327 27.85 4.74 -8.30
CA ASN A 327 27.85 5.24 -9.69
C ASN A 327 28.60 4.30 -10.64
N ASN A 328 29.17 3.20 -10.15
CA ASN A 328 29.87 2.20 -10.96
C ASN A 328 28.94 0.98 -11.18
N PRO A 329 28.33 0.82 -12.39
CA PRO A 329 27.42 -0.29 -12.65
C PRO A 329 28.03 -1.66 -12.41
N ASP A 330 29.33 -1.86 -12.72
CA ASP A 330 30.00 -3.14 -12.60
C ASP A 330 30.22 -3.51 -11.12
N GLU A 331 30.61 -2.56 -10.27
CA GLU A 331 30.75 -2.78 -8.83
C GLU A 331 29.42 -3.12 -8.17
N VAL A 332 28.35 -2.38 -8.52
CA VAL A 332 27.01 -2.62 -7.99
C VAL A 332 26.52 -4.02 -8.36
N VAL A 333 26.64 -4.42 -9.63
CA VAL A 333 26.23 -5.75 -10.10
C VAL A 333 27.06 -6.84 -9.46
N SER A 334 28.38 -6.65 -9.36
CA SER A 334 29.28 -7.66 -8.76
C SER A 334 28.96 -7.89 -7.29
N PHE A 335 28.77 -6.82 -6.52
CA PHE A 335 28.37 -6.89 -5.13
C PHE A 335 27.00 -7.54 -4.96
N ALA A 336 26.02 -7.14 -5.78
CA ALA A 336 24.68 -7.70 -5.73
C ALA A 336 24.68 -9.22 -5.99
N LYS A 337 25.48 -9.71 -6.94
CA LYS A 337 25.65 -11.14 -7.21
C LYS A 337 26.37 -11.87 -6.06
N GLU A 338 27.45 -11.30 -5.53
CA GLU A 338 28.22 -11.89 -4.43
C GLU A 338 27.36 -12.08 -3.17
N LYS A 339 26.54 -11.08 -2.84
CA LYS A 339 25.69 -11.10 -1.65
C LYS A 339 24.32 -11.74 -1.87
N GLY A 340 23.98 -12.15 -3.09
CA GLY A 340 22.69 -12.74 -3.41
C GLY A 340 21.52 -11.74 -3.31
N ILE A 341 21.77 -10.48 -3.63
CA ILE A 341 20.75 -9.41 -3.57
C ILE A 341 19.61 -9.73 -4.54
N ASN A 342 18.40 -9.62 -4.04
CA ASN A 342 17.18 -9.85 -4.82
C ASN A 342 16.61 -8.54 -5.41
N LEU A 343 16.83 -7.41 -4.72
CA LEU A 343 16.31 -6.10 -5.12
C LEU A 343 17.35 -5.01 -4.89
N VAL A 344 17.62 -4.22 -5.93
CA VAL A 344 18.38 -2.97 -5.80
C VAL A 344 17.39 -1.80 -5.81
N VAL A 345 17.49 -0.91 -4.81
CA VAL A 345 16.70 0.32 -4.69
C VAL A 345 17.64 1.50 -4.89
N ILE A 346 17.37 2.32 -5.91
CA ILE A 346 18.22 3.48 -6.24
C ILE A 346 17.51 4.75 -5.81
N GLY A 347 18.06 5.43 -4.80
CA GLY A 347 17.51 6.67 -4.25
C GLY A 347 17.90 7.94 -5.05
N PRO A 348 19.20 8.17 -5.33
CA PRO A 348 19.65 9.38 -6.03
C PRO A 348 19.63 9.24 -7.55
N GLU A 349 19.67 10.37 -8.23
CA GLU A 349 19.59 10.47 -9.70
C GLU A 349 20.89 10.04 -10.41
N ALA A 350 22.05 10.30 -9.80
CA ALA A 350 23.35 10.09 -10.44
C ALA A 350 23.59 8.64 -10.89
N PRO A 351 23.35 7.59 -10.07
CA PRO A 351 23.48 6.21 -10.49
C PRO A 351 22.52 5.84 -11.64
N LEU A 352 21.33 6.46 -11.69
CA LEU A 352 20.35 6.21 -12.73
C LEU A 352 20.83 6.76 -14.08
N VAL A 353 21.36 7.96 -14.09
CA VAL A 353 21.88 8.63 -15.30
C VAL A 353 23.08 7.89 -15.90
N VAL A 354 23.92 7.27 -15.08
CA VAL A 354 25.05 6.45 -15.56
C VAL A 354 24.67 5.01 -15.91
N GLY A 355 23.38 4.61 -15.77
CA GLY A 355 22.87 3.33 -16.23
C GLY A 355 22.96 2.16 -15.25
N VAL A 356 23.11 2.42 -13.95
CA VAL A 356 23.18 1.36 -12.93
C VAL A 356 21.90 0.49 -12.95
N ALA A 357 20.72 1.09 -13.12
CA ALA A 357 19.47 0.35 -13.16
C ALA A 357 19.41 -0.63 -14.34
N ASP A 358 19.94 -0.21 -15.51
CA ASP A 358 20.00 -1.06 -16.70
C ASP A 358 20.94 -2.25 -16.48
N ALA A 359 22.13 -2.02 -15.94
CA ALA A 359 23.09 -3.06 -15.64
C ALA A 359 22.55 -4.09 -14.64
N VAL A 360 21.87 -3.63 -13.57
CA VAL A 360 21.25 -4.49 -12.56
C VAL A 360 20.17 -5.38 -13.18
N ARG A 361 19.29 -4.79 -14.02
CA ARG A 361 18.23 -5.54 -14.72
C ARG A 361 18.81 -6.53 -15.73
N GLN A 362 19.85 -6.16 -16.49
CA GLN A 362 20.56 -7.06 -17.40
C GLN A 362 21.20 -8.24 -16.66
N ALA A 363 21.61 -8.03 -15.41
CA ALA A 363 22.12 -9.09 -14.56
C ALA A 363 21.03 -10.02 -13.99
N GLY A 364 19.75 -9.78 -14.32
CA GLY A 364 18.60 -10.57 -13.83
C GLY A 364 18.15 -10.23 -12.41
N ILE A 365 18.60 -9.10 -11.85
CA ILE A 365 18.25 -8.65 -10.51
C ILE A 365 17.14 -7.60 -10.60
N ALA A 366 16.12 -7.69 -9.72
CA ALA A 366 15.07 -6.69 -9.66
C ALA A 366 15.65 -5.31 -9.25
N CYS A 367 15.15 -4.24 -9.89
CA CYS A 367 15.61 -2.88 -9.62
C CYS A 367 14.43 -1.92 -9.51
N PHE A 368 14.39 -1.14 -8.43
CA PHE A 368 13.51 0.01 -8.29
C PHE A 368 14.28 1.27 -8.67
N GLY A 369 13.83 1.93 -9.72
CA GLY A 369 14.42 3.13 -10.32
C GLY A 369 14.33 3.06 -11.84
N PRO A 370 14.12 4.19 -12.55
CA PRO A 370 13.99 4.24 -14.00
C PRO A 370 15.28 3.80 -14.72
N ASN A 371 15.16 3.37 -15.97
CA ASN A 371 16.33 3.09 -16.80
C ASN A 371 17.06 4.39 -17.20
N GLN A 372 18.25 4.27 -17.79
CA GLN A 372 19.09 5.42 -18.14
C GLN A 372 18.37 6.44 -19.03
N ASN A 373 17.60 5.97 -20.04
CA ASN A 373 16.86 6.86 -20.92
C ASN A 373 15.74 7.59 -20.19
N ALA A 374 15.01 6.92 -19.32
CA ALA A 374 13.95 7.50 -18.51
C ALA A 374 14.51 8.46 -17.45
N ALA A 375 15.68 8.17 -16.89
CA ALA A 375 16.36 9.02 -15.92
C ALA A 375 16.75 10.41 -16.49
N GLN A 376 16.74 10.58 -17.82
CA GLN A 376 16.91 11.87 -18.46
C GLN A 376 15.80 12.87 -18.11
N MET A 377 14.65 12.43 -17.61
CA MET A 377 13.61 13.32 -17.06
C MET A 377 14.13 14.22 -15.93
N GLU A 378 15.11 13.72 -15.17
CA GLU A 378 15.82 14.50 -14.13
C GLU A 378 17.23 14.89 -14.59
N GLY A 379 17.87 14.05 -15.40
CA GLY A 379 19.23 14.23 -15.90
C GLY A 379 19.39 15.37 -16.90
N SER A 380 18.35 15.76 -17.63
CA SER A 380 18.35 16.83 -18.62
C SER A 380 17.07 17.64 -18.58
N LYS A 381 17.18 18.93 -18.27
CA LYS A 381 16.05 19.85 -18.24
C LYS A 381 15.46 20.07 -19.64
N ALA A 382 16.30 20.12 -20.66
CA ALA A 382 15.89 20.24 -22.05
C ALA A 382 15.10 19.00 -22.50
N PHE A 383 15.55 17.81 -22.12
CA PHE A 383 14.81 16.56 -22.38
C PHE A 383 13.44 16.58 -21.70
N ALA A 384 13.40 16.89 -20.40
CA ALA A 384 12.15 16.95 -19.62
C ALA A 384 11.16 17.96 -20.23
N LYS A 385 11.62 19.16 -20.56
CA LYS A 385 10.80 20.19 -21.21
C LYS A 385 10.26 19.72 -22.57
N GLY A 386 11.07 19.05 -23.38
CA GLY A 386 10.65 18.47 -24.64
C GLY A 386 9.57 17.39 -24.47
N VAL A 387 9.68 16.52 -23.44
CA VAL A 387 8.64 15.56 -23.11
C VAL A 387 7.35 16.26 -22.65
N MET A 388 7.45 17.27 -21.77
CA MET A 388 6.29 18.05 -21.33
C MET A 388 5.55 18.70 -22.50
N GLU A 389 6.29 19.30 -23.45
CA GLU A 389 5.71 19.90 -24.65
C GLU A 389 4.96 18.88 -25.48
N ARG A 390 5.57 17.73 -25.78
CA ARG A 390 4.94 16.64 -26.55
C ARG A 390 3.75 15.98 -25.81
N ALA A 391 3.80 15.98 -24.46
CA ALA A 391 2.72 15.51 -23.61
C ALA A 391 1.60 16.56 -23.42
N ASN A 392 1.74 17.76 -23.97
CA ASN A 392 0.85 18.90 -23.76
C ASN A 392 0.67 19.22 -22.26
N VAL A 393 1.77 19.18 -21.51
CA VAL A 393 1.81 19.53 -20.08
C VAL A 393 2.15 21.00 -19.94
N PRO A 394 1.38 21.78 -19.16
CA PRO A 394 1.69 23.19 -18.88
C PRO A 394 3.06 23.29 -18.21
N THR A 395 3.90 24.17 -18.74
CA THR A 395 5.22 24.48 -18.17
C THR A 395 5.61 25.90 -18.55
N ALA A 396 6.56 26.50 -17.84
CA ALA A 396 7.14 27.78 -18.19
C ALA A 396 7.63 27.79 -19.65
N ALA A 397 7.45 28.88 -20.37
CA ALA A 397 8.05 29.07 -21.68
C ALA A 397 9.57 28.90 -21.58
N TRP A 398 10.19 28.22 -22.55
CA TRP A 398 11.58 27.83 -22.42
C TRP A 398 12.32 27.79 -23.76
N LYS A 399 13.63 27.90 -23.71
CA LYS A 399 14.51 27.67 -24.86
C LYS A 399 15.88 27.19 -24.41
N SER A 400 16.48 26.24 -25.13
CA SER A 400 17.82 25.71 -24.86
C SER A 400 18.86 26.26 -25.83
N PHE A 401 20.10 26.38 -25.37
CA PHE A 401 21.25 26.93 -26.10
C PHE A 401 22.49 26.11 -25.81
N THR A 402 23.28 25.88 -26.83
CA THR A 402 24.58 25.22 -26.75
C THR A 402 25.75 26.19 -27.00
N ASP A 403 25.47 27.49 -27.24
CA ASP A 403 26.47 28.55 -27.34
C ASP A 403 26.06 29.81 -26.57
N GLN A 404 27.05 30.42 -25.94
CA GLN A 404 26.86 31.58 -25.06
C GLN A 404 26.28 32.78 -25.80
N ALA A 405 26.76 33.06 -27.01
CA ALA A 405 26.42 34.29 -27.74
C ALA A 405 24.93 34.29 -28.13
N SER A 406 24.41 33.17 -28.64
CA SER A 406 22.99 33.02 -28.97
C SER A 406 22.12 33.07 -27.72
N CYS A 407 22.61 32.52 -26.59
CA CYS A 407 21.89 32.55 -25.31
C CYS A 407 21.80 33.99 -24.77
N GLU A 408 22.91 34.72 -24.73
CA GLU A 408 22.93 36.14 -24.33
C GLU A 408 22.05 37.03 -25.23
N ALA A 409 22.09 36.81 -26.55
CA ALA A 409 21.24 37.54 -27.47
C ALA A 409 19.74 37.29 -27.21
N TYR A 410 19.35 36.04 -26.92
CA TYR A 410 17.99 35.72 -26.55
C TYR A 410 17.57 36.34 -25.22
N VAL A 411 18.40 36.24 -24.18
CA VAL A 411 18.13 36.87 -22.87
C VAL A 411 17.99 38.41 -22.99
N ARG A 412 18.82 39.06 -23.81
CA ARG A 412 18.67 40.52 -24.11
C ARG A 412 17.35 40.83 -24.82
N HIS A 413 16.86 39.91 -25.64
CA HIS A 413 15.61 40.11 -26.38
C HIS A 413 14.37 39.97 -25.48
N ILE A 414 14.36 38.95 -24.59
CA ILE A 414 13.21 38.71 -23.72
C ILE A 414 13.20 39.55 -22.44
N GLY A 415 14.40 40.00 -21.97
CA GLY A 415 14.58 40.79 -20.74
C GLY A 415 14.51 39.93 -19.47
N ALA A 416 14.37 40.62 -18.33
CA ALA A 416 14.15 40.01 -17.02
C ALA A 416 12.76 40.38 -16.48
N PRO A 417 12.17 39.58 -15.55
CA PRO A 417 12.78 38.45 -14.88
C PRO A 417 12.80 37.16 -15.73
N VAL A 418 13.87 36.34 -15.57
CA VAL A 418 14.01 35.03 -16.22
C VAL A 418 14.75 34.04 -15.32
N VAL A 419 14.69 32.77 -15.63
CA VAL A 419 15.45 31.73 -14.93
C VAL A 419 16.43 31.09 -15.91
N VAL A 420 17.73 31.15 -15.56
CA VAL A 420 18.81 30.53 -16.32
C VAL A 420 19.26 29.27 -15.61
N LYS A 421 19.29 28.13 -16.32
CA LYS A 421 19.59 26.81 -15.77
C LYS A 421 20.66 26.09 -16.60
N ALA A 422 21.67 25.55 -15.94
CA ALA A 422 22.52 24.52 -16.55
C ALA A 422 21.68 23.24 -16.74
N ASP A 423 21.80 22.57 -17.91
CA ASP A 423 20.89 21.48 -18.29
C ASP A 423 21.06 20.22 -17.44
N GLY A 424 22.29 19.83 -17.12
CA GLY A 424 22.59 18.61 -16.38
C GLY A 424 22.40 18.68 -14.88
N LEU A 425 22.81 17.61 -14.18
CA LEU A 425 22.81 17.53 -12.72
C LEU A 425 23.85 18.48 -12.12
N ALA A 426 23.42 19.55 -11.48
CA ALA A 426 24.27 20.57 -10.85
C ALA A 426 24.02 20.71 -9.33
N ALA A 427 23.44 19.69 -8.68
CA ALA A 427 23.14 19.66 -7.23
C ALA A 427 22.39 20.91 -6.73
N GLY A 428 21.44 21.40 -7.53
CA GLY A 428 20.63 22.60 -7.21
C GLY A 428 21.36 23.94 -7.37
N LYS A 429 22.66 23.94 -7.69
CA LYS A 429 23.46 25.17 -7.83
C LYS A 429 23.45 25.77 -9.24
N GLY A 430 23.03 25.01 -10.23
CA GLY A 430 22.98 25.45 -11.62
C GLY A 430 21.68 26.17 -12.01
N VAL A 431 20.95 26.75 -11.08
CA VAL A 431 19.70 27.50 -11.31
C VAL A 431 19.85 28.92 -10.79
N ILE A 432 19.74 29.89 -11.68
CA ILE A 432 19.90 31.30 -11.41
C ILE A 432 18.59 32.02 -11.71
N VAL A 433 17.90 32.47 -10.69
CA VAL A 433 16.71 33.30 -10.80
C VAL A 433 17.16 34.75 -10.92
N ALA A 434 17.05 35.34 -12.12
CA ALA A 434 17.51 36.69 -12.43
C ALA A 434 16.32 37.64 -12.52
N THR A 435 16.28 38.61 -11.61
CA THR A 435 15.28 39.70 -11.62
C THR A 435 15.72 40.89 -12.46
N GLU A 436 17.03 40.98 -12.75
CA GLU A 436 17.65 42.03 -13.54
C GLU A 436 18.39 41.44 -14.75
N LEU A 437 18.45 42.17 -15.86
CA LEU A 437 19.05 41.69 -17.10
C LEU A 437 20.54 41.32 -16.92
N GLU A 438 21.30 42.12 -16.19
CA GLU A 438 22.73 41.84 -16.01
C GLU A 438 22.99 40.59 -15.19
N GLN A 439 22.13 40.32 -14.18
CA GLN A 439 22.16 39.03 -13.44
C GLN A 439 21.91 37.82 -14.35
N ALA A 440 20.97 37.97 -15.29
CA ALA A 440 20.67 36.89 -16.26
C ALA A 440 21.86 36.63 -17.18
N LEU A 441 22.48 37.68 -17.69
CA LEU A 441 23.67 37.59 -18.54
C LEU A 441 24.88 37.01 -17.81
N GLU A 442 25.08 37.40 -16.53
CA GLU A 442 26.12 36.83 -15.67
C GLU A 442 25.85 35.31 -15.44
N GLY A 443 24.59 34.94 -15.16
CA GLY A 443 24.19 33.54 -15.03
C GLY A 443 24.46 32.74 -16.29
N VAL A 444 24.19 33.26 -17.49
CA VAL A 444 24.55 32.63 -18.76
C VAL A 444 26.06 32.39 -18.87
N ARG A 445 26.87 33.42 -18.55
CA ARG A 445 28.35 33.33 -18.57
C ARG A 445 28.84 32.28 -17.59
N GLU A 446 28.28 32.25 -16.38
CA GLU A 446 28.63 31.28 -15.35
C GLU A 446 28.33 29.86 -15.81
N CYS A 447 27.17 29.61 -16.41
CA CYS A 447 26.83 28.30 -16.94
C CYS A 447 27.82 27.83 -18.01
N PHE A 448 28.18 28.69 -18.96
CA PHE A 448 29.13 28.32 -20.03
C PHE A 448 30.60 28.39 -19.63
N SER A 449 30.95 28.89 -18.44
CA SER A 449 32.33 29.00 -17.96
C SER A 449 33.03 27.68 -17.65
N GLY A 450 32.28 26.55 -17.67
CA GLY A 450 32.78 25.25 -17.22
C GLY A 450 32.66 25.02 -15.72
N HIS A 451 32.11 25.96 -14.95
CA HIS A 451 31.91 25.83 -13.51
C HIS A 451 31.01 24.62 -13.14
N PHE A 452 30.08 24.29 -14.02
CA PHE A 452 29.16 23.15 -13.86
C PHE A 452 29.59 21.89 -14.67
N GLY A 453 30.85 21.86 -15.16
CA GLY A 453 31.34 20.75 -15.98
C GLY A 453 30.45 20.52 -17.22
N ASP A 454 30.21 19.27 -17.58
CA ASP A 454 29.38 18.90 -18.75
C ASP A 454 27.92 19.38 -18.62
N ALA A 455 27.42 19.59 -17.40
CA ALA A 455 26.07 20.10 -17.17
C ALA A 455 25.87 21.53 -17.73
N GLY A 456 26.94 22.31 -17.84
CA GLY A 456 26.93 23.65 -18.43
C GLY A 456 27.06 23.68 -19.95
N ALA A 457 27.28 22.56 -20.62
CA ALA A 457 27.39 22.51 -22.08
C ALA A 457 26.09 22.90 -22.80
N THR A 458 24.95 22.76 -22.14
CA THR A 458 23.64 23.26 -22.58
C THR A 458 23.03 24.11 -21.48
N VAL A 459 22.45 25.24 -21.88
CA VAL A 459 21.78 26.17 -20.96
C VAL A 459 20.31 26.29 -21.35
N VAL A 460 19.42 26.14 -20.39
CA VAL A 460 17.97 26.34 -20.55
C VAL A 460 17.59 27.67 -19.94
N VAL A 461 16.94 28.53 -20.71
CA VAL A 461 16.36 29.79 -20.26
C VAL A 461 14.85 29.61 -20.17
N GLU A 462 14.28 29.91 -19.01
CA GLU A 462 12.86 29.75 -18.73
C GLU A 462 12.20 31.04 -18.27
N GLU A 463 10.91 31.15 -18.53
CA GLU A 463 10.04 32.16 -17.95
C GLU A 463 10.08 32.06 -16.41
N PHE A 464 10.10 33.22 -15.77
CA PHE A 464 9.96 33.30 -14.31
C PHE A 464 8.47 33.13 -13.93
N LEU A 465 8.16 32.12 -13.15
CA LEU A 465 6.82 31.89 -12.63
C LEU A 465 6.74 32.33 -11.17
N GLU A 466 5.69 33.06 -10.82
CA GLU A 466 5.36 33.44 -9.44
C GLU A 466 4.31 32.50 -8.86
N GLY A 467 4.47 32.12 -7.60
CA GLY A 467 3.50 31.31 -6.88
C GLY A 467 4.14 30.39 -5.86
N PRO A 468 3.32 29.76 -4.98
CA PRO A 468 3.82 28.76 -4.04
C PRO A 468 4.21 27.48 -4.79
N GLU A 469 5.35 26.90 -4.41
CA GLU A 469 5.77 25.59 -4.93
C GLU A 469 5.04 24.46 -4.21
N CYS A 470 4.78 23.37 -4.92
CA CYS A 470 4.30 22.12 -4.35
C CYS A 470 4.90 20.95 -5.13
N SER A 471 5.38 19.94 -4.41
CA SER A 471 5.83 18.68 -4.99
C SER A 471 4.75 17.61 -4.83
N LEU A 472 4.44 16.92 -5.91
CA LEU A 472 3.72 15.66 -5.90
C LEU A 472 4.68 14.56 -6.35
N LEU A 473 4.94 13.60 -5.47
CA LEU A 473 5.71 12.41 -5.81
C LEU A 473 4.75 11.27 -6.08
N ALA A 474 5.10 10.42 -7.05
CA ALA A 474 4.29 9.28 -7.39
C ALA A 474 5.14 8.02 -7.62
N LEU A 475 4.52 6.87 -7.46
CA LEU A 475 5.05 5.58 -7.92
C LEU A 475 4.42 5.25 -9.27
N THR A 476 5.21 4.68 -10.18
CA THR A 476 4.70 4.22 -11.49
C THR A 476 5.31 2.88 -11.88
N ASP A 477 4.54 2.09 -12.61
CA ASP A 477 4.95 0.86 -13.28
C ASP A 477 5.18 1.07 -14.80
N GLY A 478 5.28 2.33 -15.22
CA GLY A 478 5.37 2.73 -16.64
C GLY A 478 4.02 2.74 -17.36
N THR A 479 2.92 2.49 -16.64
CA THR A 479 1.55 2.53 -17.19
C THR A 479 0.60 3.32 -16.30
N TYR A 480 0.64 3.09 -15.01
CA TYR A 480 -0.20 3.76 -14.01
C TYR A 480 0.64 4.62 -13.08
N VAL A 481 0.05 5.71 -12.63
CA VAL A 481 0.63 6.62 -11.63
C VAL A 481 -0.16 6.50 -10.33
N VAL A 482 0.54 6.25 -9.22
CA VAL A 482 -0.03 6.22 -7.87
C VAL A 482 0.59 7.34 -7.05
N PRO A 483 -0.15 8.42 -6.78
CA PRO A 483 0.38 9.59 -6.09
C PRO A 483 0.64 9.30 -4.61
N LEU A 484 1.65 9.92 -4.06
CA LEU A 484 1.90 10.04 -2.63
C LEU A 484 1.26 11.33 -2.09
N ALA A 485 1.49 11.65 -0.82
CA ALA A 485 1.04 12.91 -0.25
C ALA A 485 1.81 14.09 -0.86
N THR A 486 1.12 15.22 -1.06
CA THR A 486 1.77 16.46 -1.49
C THR A 486 2.79 16.94 -0.45
N ALA A 487 3.89 17.54 -0.91
CA ALA A 487 4.92 18.07 -0.04
C ALA A 487 5.38 19.45 -0.52
N GLN A 488 5.81 20.28 0.41
CA GLN A 488 6.45 21.56 0.10
C GLN A 488 7.75 21.68 0.87
N ASP A 489 8.83 21.97 0.18
CA ASP A 489 10.13 22.27 0.76
C ASP A 489 10.39 23.80 0.79
N HIS A 490 11.16 24.21 1.80
CA HIS A 490 11.61 25.59 1.95
C HIS A 490 13.06 25.69 1.44
N LYS A 491 13.24 26.26 0.26
CA LYS A 491 14.54 26.32 -0.42
C LYS A 491 15.37 27.52 -0.06
N ARG A 492 14.74 28.65 0.36
CA ARG A 492 15.43 29.88 0.69
C ARG A 492 16.05 29.82 2.08
N ALA A 493 17.24 30.43 2.22
CA ALA A 493 18.04 30.40 3.45
C ALA A 493 17.51 31.28 4.58
N TYR A 494 16.72 32.32 4.28
CA TYR A 494 16.26 33.33 5.24
C TYR A 494 14.74 33.37 5.35
N ASP A 495 14.26 33.98 6.43
CA ASP A 495 12.83 34.17 6.69
C ASP A 495 12.13 34.92 5.54
N ASP A 496 10.80 34.72 5.44
CA ASP A 496 9.94 35.29 4.38
C ASP A 496 10.36 34.86 2.95
N ASP A 497 10.84 33.64 2.81
CA ASP A 497 11.29 33.06 1.54
C ASP A 497 12.33 33.91 0.81
N LYS A 498 13.32 34.41 1.56
CA LYS A 498 14.40 35.29 1.08
C LYS A 498 15.77 34.61 1.11
N GLY A 499 16.73 35.26 0.43
CA GLY A 499 18.11 34.79 0.39
C GLY A 499 18.40 33.78 -0.72
N PRO A 500 19.61 33.19 -0.73
CA PRO A 500 19.98 32.20 -1.75
C PRO A 500 19.21 30.88 -1.61
N ASN A 501 19.09 30.19 -2.72
CA ASN A 501 18.55 28.81 -2.72
C ASN A 501 19.51 27.87 -1.98
N THR A 502 18.93 26.92 -1.26
CA THR A 502 19.64 25.84 -0.57
C THR A 502 19.15 24.47 -1.10
N GLY A 503 19.71 23.38 -0.59
CA GLY A 503 19.19 22.02 -0.85
C GLY A 503 17.89 21.67 -0.12
N GLY A 504 17.31 22.64 0.59
CA GLY A 504 16.12 22.52 1.44
C GLY A 504 16.42 22.77 2.91
N MET A 505 15.66 23.70 3.53
CA MET A 505 15.76 24.04 4.95
C MET A 505 14.77 23.24 5.81
N GLY A 506 13.83 22.55 5.18
CA GLY A 506 12.80 21.74 5.80
C GLY A 506 11.68 21.46 4.81
N VAL A 507 10.84 20.50 5.15
CA VAL A 507 9.71 20.06 4.34
C VAL A 507 8.52 19.78 5.23
N TYR A 508 7.32 20.05 4.74
CA TYR A 508 6.09 19.60 5.39
C TYR A 508 5.16 18.89 4.38
N SER A 509 4.36 17.99 4.88
CA SER A 509 3.41 17.18 4.13
C SER A 509 2.24 16.77 5.05
N PRO A 510 0.99 16.72 4.58
CA PRO A 510 0.52 17.20 3.28
C PRO A 510 0.47 18.72 3.19
N VAL A 511 0.36 19.27 1.96
CA VAL A 511 0.31 20.71 1.71
C VAL A 511 -1.14 21.20 1.82
N PRO A 512 -1.46 22.12 2.78
CA PRO A 512 -2.84 22.46 3.10
C PRO A 512 -3.55 23.36 2.07
N PHE A 513 -2.80 24.08 1.22
CA PHE A 513 -3.38 24.93 0.19
C PHE A 513 -3.72 24.18 -1.11
N VAL A 514 -3.25 22.94 -1.28
CA VAL A 514 -3.59 22.12 -2.45
C VAL A 514 -4.98 21.53 -2.29
N THR A 515 -5.90 21.92 -3.15
CA THR A 515 -7.27 21.40 -3.19
C THR A 515 -7.32 20.01 -3.84
N ASN A 516 -8.44 19.30 -3.62
CA ASN A 516 -8.66 18.00 -4.29
C ASN A 516 -8.74 18.12 -5.82
N GLU A 517 -9.20 19.25 -6.33
CA GLU A 517 -9.26 19.53 -7.76
C GLU A 517 -7.86 19.71 -8.34
N GLU A 518 -7.03 20.52 -7.71
CA GLU A 518 -5.61 20.72 -8.10
C GLU A 518 -4.83 19.41 -8.01
N LEU A 519 -5.01 18.64 -6.93
CA LEU A 519 -4.39 17.32 -6.82
C LEU A 519 -4.78 16.39 -7.97
N SER A 520 -6.06 16.39 -8.36
CA SER A 520 -6.52 15.61 -9.51
C SER A 520 -5.89 16.06 -10.83
N GLN A 521 -5.67 17.37 -11.01
CA GLN A 521 -4.97 17.92 -12.17
C GLN A 521 -3.49 17.53 -12.16
N MET A 522 -2.81 17.60 -11.01
CA MET A 522 -1.40 17.18 -10.86
C MET A 522 -1.22 15.70 -11.23
N ILE A 523 -2.10 14.81 -10.73
CA ILE A 523 -2.09 13.38 -11.08
C ILE A 523 -2.28 13.17 -12.59
N ALA A 524 -3.20 13.93 -13.21
CA ALA A 524 -3.45 13.85 -14.64
C ALA A 524 -2.25 14.36 -15.46
N ILE A 525 -1.47 15.31 -14.94
CA ILE A 525 -0.21 15.77 -15.53
C ILE A 525 0.83 14.66 -15.51
N GLU A 526 1.05 14.04 -14.36
CA GLU A 526 2.01 12.93 -14.20
C GLU A 526 1.65 11.76 -15.13
N GLN A 527 0.37 11.38 -15.19
CA GLN A 527 -0.10 10.32 -16.08
C GLN A 527 0.17 10.63 -17.55
N ARG A 528 -0.04 11.88 -18.00
CA ARG A 528 0.27 12.29 -19.37
C ARG A 528 1.76 12.19 -19.71
N VAL A 529 2.64 12.50 -18.75
CA VAL A 529 4.09 12.33 -18.92
C VAL A 529 4.45 10.86 -19.08
N VAL A 530 3.94 9.98 -18.21
CA VAL A 530 4.17 8.54 -18.29
C VAL A 530 3.63 7.96 -19.60
N ASP A 531 2.43 8.36 -20.02
CA ASP A 531 1.84 7.94 -21.29
C ASP A 531 2.66 8.40 -22.51
N GLN A 532 3.25 9.61 -22.46
CA GLN A 532 4.10 10.13 -23.51
C GLN A 532 5.43 9.37 -23.59
N LEU A 533 6.09 9.14 -22.46
CA LEU A 533 7.32 8.35 -22.40
C LEU A 533 7.09 6.94 -22.95
N LYS A 534 5.97 6.31 -22.60
CA LYS A 534 5.58 4.99 -23.12
C LYS A 534 5.38 5.00 -24.63
N LYS A 535 4.75 6.05 -25.21
CA LYS A 535 4.62 6.22 -26.69
C LYS A 535 5.97 6.36 -27.37
N GLU A 536 6.95 6.95 -26.70
CA GLU A 536 8.32 7.11 -27.19
C GLU A 536 9.19 5.86 -26.97
N GLY A 537 8.61 4.76 -26.42
CA GLY A 537 9.33 3.53 -26.12
C GLY A 537 10.25 3.62 -24.90
N ILE A 538 10.06 4.64 -24.08
CA ILE A 538 10.82 4.86 -22.84
C ILE A 538 10.01 4.31 -21.66
N ASN A 539 10.51 3.25 -21.05
CA ASN A 539 9.88 2.67 -19.88
C ASN A 539 10.32 3.39 -18.61
N TYR A 540 9.38 4.06 -17.95
CA TYR A 540 9.59 4.73 -16.68
C TYR A 540 8.98 3.88 -15.55
N SER A 541 9.68 2.84 -15.10
CA SER A 541 9.20 1.92 -14.06
C SER A 541 10.25 1.66 -13.00
#